data_b00c5934645fb8a561fc75cdeb4cef2a
#
_entry.id   b00c5934645fb8a561fc75cdeb4cef2a
#
_cell.length_a   1.000
_cell.length_b   1.000
_cell.length_c   1.000
_cell.angle_alpha   90.00
_cell.angle_beta   90.00
_cell.angle_gamma   90.00
#
_symmetry.space_group_name_H-M   'P 1'
#
loop_
_entity.id
_entity.type
_entity.pdbx_description
1 polymer ?
#
loop_
_entity_poly.entity_id
_entity_poly.type
_entity_poly.pdbx_seq_one_letter_code
_entity_poly.pdbx_strand_id
1 'polypeptide(L)'
;MASDPTSGSTPHLPPDSLAWLTWGLLASLYFVGYFQRVAPAVMVDELMRDFSIAATLLGNLSAIYFYTYAAMQIPSGLLADAVGPRRVATAAAGVAAAGIVLFAQADSLWTAALGRGLIGASVAVAFVACMKLAGHWFPANRFATVTGVSLLIGNLGGVLAGVPLSEAVASVGWRTAMLASAGLTLVLAAVVWLWVRDDPSERGYASHAHPEALNNAAMSPRRSLKMVLSERDTWLLFFAGGLIAAPVLTFAGLWGVPYLVQVHGLERSHAAVFTTTMLLGFAVGGPLLGALSDRMGRRKLPYLGASLAHALGWVIFLLVDDLSATALTLLFAAIGFSAGGLIIGFAFAREVNHPGAAGTVGGVVNMAVLGFAAIQQSAMGWILDRNWQGDMIEGARIYDAAAYHAAFLWLAFSAVGAVLAVALTRETYCRLRFDSDD
;
A
#
# COMPACT_ATOMS: atom_id res chain seq x y z
N MET A 1 17.15 -63.19 9.34
CA MET A 1 17.43 -61.97 8.56
C MET A 1 16.14 -61.17 8.55
N ALA A 2 16.00 -60.26 9.51
CA ALA A 2 14.89 -59.32 9.55
C ALA A 2 15.35 -58.06 8.77
N SER A 3 14.65 -57.74 7.69
CA SER A 3 14.85 -56.52 6.92
C SER A 3 14.41 -55.32 7.76
N ASP A 4 15.34 -54.42 8.00
CA ASP A 4 15.18 -53.16 8.69
C ASP A 4 14.30 -52.22 7.82
N PRO A 5 13.11 -51.78 8.26
CA PRO A 5 12.23 -50.92 7.47
C PRO A 5 12.33 -49.46 7.84
N THR A 6 13.55 -48.90 8.00
CA THR A 6 13.72 -47.45 8.35
C THR A 6 14.79 -46.77 7.51
N SER A 7 14.64 -46.79 6.18
CA SER A 7 15.29 -45.75 5.36
C SER A 7 14.24 -44.74 4.90
N GLY A 8 13.59 -44.06 5.86
CA GLY A 8 12.87 -42.85 5.59
C GLY A 8 13.87 -41.76 5.23
N SER A 9 14.01 -41.43 3.93
CA SER A 9 14.80 -40.29 3.51
C SER A 9 14.28 -39.05 4.23
N THR A 10 15.13 -38.37 5.00
CA THR A 10 14.80 -37.07 5.58
C THR A 10 14.35 -36.14 4.44
N PRO A 11 13.16 -35.52 4.53
CA PRO A 11 12.65 -34.66 3.46
C PRO A 11 13.65 -33.54 3.24
N HIS A 12 14.11 -33.37 2.00
CA HIS A 12 15.00 -32.32 1.58
C HIS A 12 14.27 -30.98 1.58
N LEU A 13 14.97 -29.87 1.84
CA LEU A 13 14.44 -28.52 1.70
C LEU A 13 14.02 -28.25 0.24
N PRO A 14 13.02 -27.39 -0.01
CA PRO A 14 12.60 -27.06 -1.35
C PRO A 14 13.73 -26.32 -2.10
N PRO A 15 13.90 -26.55 -3.43
CA PRO A 15 14.80 -25.75 -4.23
C PRO A 15 14.43 -24.27 -4.18
N ASP A 16 15.42 -23.38 -4.09
CA ASP A 16 15.22 -21.92 -4.04
C ASP A 16 14.33 -21.43 -5.21
N SER A 17 14.55 -21.93 -6.43
CA SER A 17 13.75 -21.57 -7.60
C SER A 17 12.26 -21.89 -7.43
N LEU A 18 11.93 -23.01 -6.81
CA LEU A 18 10.56 -23.41 -6.54
C LEU A 18 9.93 -22.52 -5.45
N ALA A 19 10.68 -22.18 -4.40
CA ALA A 19 10.23 -21.28 -3.36
C ALA A 19 9.92 -19.89 -3.93
N TRP A 20 10.84 -19.31 -4.71
CA TRP A 20 10.63 -18.01 -5.36
C TRP A 20 9.48 -18.03 -6.38
N LEU A 21 9.33 -19.10 -7.15
CA LEU A 21 8.20 -19.22 -8.09
C LEU A 21 6.87 -19.27 -7.35
N THR A 22 6.75 -20.15 -6.34
CA THR A 22 5.51 -20.34 -5.58
C THR A 22 5.09 -19.06 -4.88
N TRP A 23 6.03 -18.39 -4.21
CA TRP A 23 5.79 -17.14 -3.55
C TRP A 23 5.54 -15.99 -4.54
N GLY A 24 6.29 -15.91 -5.64
CA GLY A 24 6.16 -14.87 -6.67
C GLY A 24 4.82 -14.90 -7.38
N LEU A 25 4.26 -16.09 -7.61
CA LEU A 25 2.90 -16.23 -8.14
C LEU A 25 1.86 -15.65 -7.17
N LEU A 26 2.01 -15.84 -5.87
CA LEU A 26 1.13 -15.20 -4.89
C LEU A 26 1.37 -13.68 -4.82
N ALA A 27 2.62 -13.24 -4.88
CA ALA A 27 2.99 -11.83 -4.87
C ALA A 27 2.45 -11.06 -6.10
N SER A 28 2.17 -11.75 -7.22
CA SER A 28 1.52 -11.13 -8.38
C SER A 28 0.11 -10.60 -8.06
N LEU A 29 -0.60 -11.19 -7.11
CA LEU A 29 -1.89 -10.65 -6.64
C LEU A 29 -1.71 -9.35 -5.83
N TYR A 30 -0.60 -9.21 -5.13
CA TYR A 30 -0.27 -7.96 -4.44
C TYR A 30 0.10 -6.84 -5.42
N PHE A 31 0.76 -7.17 -6.53
CA PHE A 31 0.96 -6.27 -7.66
C PHE A 31 -0.37 -5.74 -8.21
N VAL A 32 -1.34 -6.63 -8.48
CA VAL A 32 -2.69 -6.22 -8.91
C VAL A 32 -3.34 -5.28 -7.90
N GLY A 33 -3.16 -5.53 -6.62
CA GLY A 33 -3.70 -4.68 -5.56
C GLY A 33 -3.20 -3.24 -5.62
N TYR A 34 -1.90 -3.05 -5.84
CA TYR A 34 -1.32 -1.71 -6.00
C TYR A 34 -1.73 -1.05 -7.33
N PHE A 35 -1.83 -1.81 -8.41
CA PHE A 35 -2.38 -1.33 -9.66
C PHE A 35 -3.78 -0.75 -9.45
N GLN A 36 -4.69 -1.49 -8.83
CA GLN A 36 -6.06 -1.05 -8.55
C GLN A 36 -6.14 0.14 -7.59
N ARG A 37 -5.15 0.32 -6.73
CA ARG A 37 -5.06 1.47 -5.81
C ARG A 37 -4.83 2.77 -6.55
N VAL A 38 -3.95 2.75 -7.56
CA VAL A 38 -3.49 3.95 -8.29
C VAL A 38 -4.32 4.20 -9.57
N ALA A 39 -4.92 3.16 -10.13
CA ALA A 39 -5.67 3.23 -11.39
C ALA A 39 -6.63 4.42 -11.55
N PRO A 40 -7.40 4.87 -10.52
CA PRO A 40 -8.28 6.03 -10.67
C PRO A 40 -7.58 7.32 -11.06
N ALA A 41 -6.30 7.49 -10.74
CA ALA A 41 -5.57 8.74 -11.00
C ALA A 41 -5.50 9.14 -12.49
N VAL A 42 -5.50 8.15 -13.39
CA VAL A 42 -5.40 8.39 -14.84
C VAL A 42 -6.75 8.34 -15.56
N MET A 43 -7.86 8.23 -14.83
CA MET A 43 -9.23 8.18 -15.39
C MET A 43 -10.21 9.13 -14.66
N VAL A 44 -9.68 10.15 -13.98
CA VAL A 44 -10.47 11.09 -13.17
C VAL A 44 -11.56 11.77 -13.97
N ASP A 45 -11.21 12.32 -15.16
CA ASP A 45 -12.14 13.07 -15.99
C ASP A 45 -13.25 12.17 -16.55
N GLU A 46 -12.89 10.95 -16.98
CA GLU A 46 -13.85 9.95 -17.43
C GLU A 46 -14.81 9.52 -16.32
N LEU A 47 -14.31 9.30 -15.12
CA LEU A 47 -15.16 8.93 -13.98
C LEU A 47 -16.11 10.08 -13.59
N MET A 48 -15.61 11.32 -13.56
CA MET A 48 -16.43 12.49 -13.25
C MET A 48 -17.53 12.69 -14.30
N ARG A 49 -17.20 12.54 -15.58
CA ARG A 49 -18.14 12.66 -16.70
C ARG A 49 -19.17 11.54 -16.70
N ASP A 50 -18.71 10.27 -16.66
CA ASP A 50 -19.58 9.10 -16.83
C ASP A 50 -20.56 8.93 -15.68
N PHE A 51 -20.16 9.29 -14.44
CA PHE A 51 -21.05 9.26 -13.28
C PHE A 51 -21.70 10.61 -12.98
N SER A 52 -21.41 11.66 -13.76
CA SER A 52 -21.91 13.03 -13.54
C SER A 52 -21.65 13.51 -12.09
N ILE A 53 -20.42 13.27 -11.57
CA ILE A 53 -20.04 13.57 -10.20
C ILE A 53 -18.97 14.66 -10.14
N ALA A 54 -18.94 15.36 -9.01
CA ALA A 54 -17.92 16.33 -8.66
C ALA A 54 -16.74 15.69 -7.90
N ALA A 55 -15.68 16.45 -7.65
CA ALA A 55 -14.46 15.98 -6.99
C ALA A 55 -14.70 15.36 -5.62
N THR A 56 -15.63 15.89 -4.83
CA THR A 56 -16.01 15.31 -3.51
C THR A 56 -16.47 13.85 -3.64
N LEU A 57 -17.37 13.58 -4.57
CA LEU A 57 -17.90 12.23 -4.77
C LEU A 57 -16.84 11.30 -5.39
N LEU A 58 -15.99 11.81 -6.26
CA LEU A 58 -14.86 11.05 -6.81
C LEU A 58 -13.84 10.70 -5.72
N GLY A 59 -13.48 11.66 -4.87
CA GLY A 59 -12.61 11.43 -3.72
C GLY A 59 -13.18 10.35 -2.78
N ASN A 60 -14.48 10.41 -2.50
CA ASN A 60 -15.18 9.40 -1.70
C ASN A 60 -15.19 8.03 -2.40
N LEU A 61 -15.42 7.96 -3.71
CA LEU A 61 -15.39 6.74 -4.50
C LEU A 61 -14.01 6.07 -4.44
N SER A 62 -12.94 6.87 -4.53
CA SER A 62 -11.58 6.37 -4.38
C SER A 62 -11.28 5.95 -2.94
N ALA A 63 -11.73 6.70 -1.95
CA ALA A 63 -11.53 6.45 -0.53
C ALA A 63 -12.17 5.13 -0.04
N ILE A 64 -13.29 4.70 -0.62
CA ILE A 64 -13.96 3.43 -0.27
C ILE A 64 -12.99 2.24 -0.37
N TYR A 65 -12.13 2.20 -1.38
CA TYR A 65 -11.07 1.19 -1.49
C TYR A 65 -10.19 1.14 -0.23
N PHE A 66 -9.75 2.29 0.25
CA PHE A 66 -8.85 2.38 1.41
C PHE A 66 -9.58 2.05 2.72
N TYR A 67 -10.83 2.48 2.88
CA TYR A 67 -11.62 2.15 4.06
C TYR A 67 -11.86 0.64 4.18
N THR A 68 -12.28 0.00 3.09
CA THR A 68 -12.53 -1.45 3.09
C THR A 68 -11.25 -2.25 3.22
N TYR A 69 -10.15 -1.79 2.61
CA TYR A 69 -8.83 -2.37 2.79
C TYR A 69 -8.40 -2.29 4.27
N ALA A 70 -8.51 -1.12 4.91
CA ALA A 70 -8.15 -0.93 6.32
C ALA A 70 -9.00 -1.82 7.25
N ALA A 71 -10.30 -1.91 7.01
CA ALA A 71 -11.22 -2.75 7.78
C ALA A 71 -10.87 -4.25 7.68
N MET A 72 -10.36 -4.68 6.52
CA MET A 72 -10.00 -6.07 6.28
C MET A 72 -8.60 -6.47 6.76
N GLN A 73 -7.79 -5.56 7.32
CA GLN A 73 -6.42 -5.89 7.77
C GLN A 73 -6.42 -7.03 8.83
N ILE A 74 -7.25 -6.90 9.85
CA ILE A 74 -7.35 -7.91 10.93
C ILE A 74 -8.07 -9.18 10.42
N PRO A 75 -9.25 -9.10 9.77
CA PRO A 75 -9.92 -10.27 9.23
C PRO A 75 -9.04 -11.08 8.25
N SER A 76 -8.25 -10.41 7.41
CA SER A 76 -7.36 -11.08 6.45
C SER A 76 -6.33 -11.98 7.13
N GLY A 77 -5.75 -11.53 8.25
CA GLY A 77 -4.83 -12.33 9.05
C GLY A 77 -5.50 -13.59 9.59
N LEU A 78 -6.66 -13.42 10.23
CA LEU A 78 -7.42 -14.53 10.81
C LEU A 78 -7.86 -15.55 9.74
N LEU A 79 -8.32 -15.07 8.57
CA LEU A 79 -8.70 -15.94 7.45
C LEU A 79 -7.50 -16.70 6.91
N ALA A 80 -6.35 -16.03 6.72
CA ALA A 80 -5.14 -16.69 6.26
C ALA A 80 -4.67 -17.77 7.24
N ASP A 81 -4.84 -17.54 8.57
CA ASP A 81 -4.50 -18.51 9.61
C ASP A 81 -5.44 -19.72 9.62
N ALA A 82 -6.74 -19.49 9.45
CA ALA A 82 -7.75 -20.54 9.55
C ALA A 82 -7.86 -21.40 8.28
N VAL A 83 -7.71 -20.81 7.09
CA VAL A 83 -8.04 -21.44 5.80
C VAL A 83 -6.81 -21.75 4.96
N GLY A 84 -5.68 -21.07 5.25
CA GLY A 84 -4.44 -21.14 4.49
C GLY A 84 -4.31 -20.02 3.44
N PRO A 85 -3.07 -19.55 3.19
CA PRO A 85 -2.79 -18.40 2.32
C PRO A 85 -3.26 -18.62 0.87
N ARG A 86 -3.07 -19.80 0.29
CA ARG A 86 -3.47 -20.13 -1.09
C ARG A 86 -4.98 -19.96 -1.29
N ARG A 87 -5.78 -20.61 -0.45
CA ARG A 87 -7.25 -20.63 -0.59
C ARG A 87 -7.83 -19.23 -0.41
N VAL A 88 -7.38 -18.53 0.62
CA VAL A 88 -7.87 -17.18 0.94
C VAL A 88 -7.46 -16.19 -0.15
N ALA A 89 -6.21 -16.23 -0.63
CA ALA A 89 -5.75 -15.34 -1.69
C ALA A 89 -6.46 -15.60 -3.03
N THR A 90 -6.70 -16.87 -3.38
CA THR A 90 -7.45 -17.21 -4.61
C THR A 90 -8.89 -16.73 -4.54
N ALA A 91 -9.59 -16.97 -3.42
CA ALA A 91 -10.96 -16.50 -3.23
C ALA A 91 -11.03 -14.96 -3.25
N ALA A 92 -10.09 -14.29 -2.57
CA ALA A 92 -9.96 -12.84 -2.57
C ALA A 92 -9.71 -12.27 -3.99
N ALA A 93 -8.85 -12.93 -4.79
CA ALA A 93 -8.61 -12.54 -6.18
C ALA A 93 -9.88 -12.68 -7.05
N GLY A 94 -10.68 -13.72 -6.82
CA GLY A 94 -11.99 -13.89 -7.46
C GLY A 94 -12.96 -12.76 -7.10
N VAL A 95 -13.03 -12.39 -5.80
CA VAL A 95 -13.83 -11.24 -5.32
C VAL A 95 -13.30 -9.92 -5.89
N ALA A 96 -11.97 -9.74 -5.96
CA ALA A 96 -11.36 -8.58 -6.59
C ALA A 96 -11.76 -8.46 -8.06
N ALA A 97 -11.65 -9.54 -8.82
CA ALA A 97 -12.04 -9.57 -10.24
C ALA A 97 -13.52 -9.24 -10.43
N ALA A 98 -14.40 -9.83 -9.61
CA ALA A 98 -15.84 -9.49 -9.62
C ALA A 98 -16.06 -8.01 -9.30
N GLY A 99 -15.36 -7.46 -8.30
CA GLY A 99 -15.39 -6.03 -7.96
C GLY A 99 -14.91 -5.15 -9.10
N ILE A 100 -13.84 -5.54 -9.82
CA ILE A 100 -13.33 -4.81 -10.98
C ILE A 100 -14.36 -4.81 -12.13
N VAL A 101 -14.97 -5.97 -12.42
CA VAL A 101 -16.05 -6.07 -13.43
C VAL A 101 -17.21 -5.18 -13.06
N LEU A 102 -17.65 -5.25 -11.79
CA LEU A 102 -18.74 -4.42 -11.28
C LEU A 102 -18.44 -2.92 -11.41
N PHE A 103 -17.21 -2.52 -11.09
CA PHE A 103 -16.74 -1.13 -11.24
C PHE A 103 -16.72 -0.70 -12.71
N ALA A 104 -16.16 -1.55 -13.60
CA ALA A 104 -16.03 -1.24 -15.02
C ALA A 104 -17.37 -1.17 -15.77
N GLN A 105 -18.37 -1.94 -15.31
CA GLN A 105 -19.72 -1.97 -15.91
C GLN A 105 -20.73 -1.12 -15.13
N ALA A 106 -20.28 -0.31 -14.17
CA ALA A 106 -21.17 0.48 -13.37
C ALA A 106 -21.84 1.60 -14.19
N ASP A 107 -23.17 1.69 -14.07
CA ASP A 107 -24.01 2.79 -14.59
C ASP A 107 -24.42 3.78 -13.50
N SER A 108 -24.08 3.49 -12.24
CA SER A 108 -24.36 4.34 -11.10
C SER A 108 -23.17 4.45 -10.15
N LEU A 109 -23.08 5.57 -9.43
CA LEU A 109 -22.05 5.78 -8.40
C LEU A 109 -22.10 4.70 -7.32
N TRP A 110 -23.28 4.22 -6.94
CA TRP A 110 -23.42 3.17 -5.91
C TRP A 110 -22.85 1.84 -6.37
N THR A 111 -23.09 1.45 -7.61
CA THR A 111 -22.52 0.23 -8.21
C THR A 111 -21.00 0.34 -8.31
N ALA A 112 -20.50 1.51 -8.74
CA ALA A 112 -19.06 1.77 -8.77
C ALA A 112 -18.44 1.72 -7.37
N ALA A 113 -19.10 2.30 -6.37
CA ALA A 113 -18.67 2.29 -4.97
C ALA A 113 -18.61 0.87 -4.40
N LEU A 114 -19.61 0.05 -4.68
CA LEU A 114 -19.62 -1.36 -4.28
C LEU A 114 -18.46 -2.13 -4.93
N GLY A 115 -18.23 -1.92 -6.23
CA GLY A 115 -17.08 -2.49 -6.95
C GLY A 115 -15.75 -2.10 -6.29
N ARG A 116 -15.54 -0.82 -6.01
CA ARG A 116 -14.33 -0.30 -5.32
C ARG A 116 -14.18 -0.88 -3.92
N GLY A 117 -15.28 -1.03 -3.19
CA GLY A 117 -15.30 -1.64 -1.87
C GLY A 117 -14.87 -3.11 -1.89
N LEU A 118 -15.41 -3.89 -2.83
CA LEU A 118 -15.01 -5.30 -3.02
C LEU A 118 -13.53 -5.44 -3.39
N ILE A 119 -13.02 -4.58 -4.29
CA ILE A 119 -11.60 -4.56 -4.66
C ILE A 119 -10.75 -4.27 -3.42
N GLY A 120 -11.03 -3.21 -2.67
CA GLY A 120 -10.26 -2.83 -1.50
C GLY A 120 -10.25 -3.90 -0.41
N ALA A 121 -11.42 -4.48 -0.12
CA ALA A 121 -11.55 -5.54 0.88
C ALA A 121 -10.76 -6.79 0.51
N SER A 122 -10.79 -7.21 -0.75
CA SER A 122 -10.13 -8.44 -1.20
C SER A 122 -8.62 -8.28 -1.34
N VAL A 123 -8.14 -7.13 -1.80
CA VAL A 123 -6.70 -6.88 -1.98
C VAL A 123 -5.94 -6.86 -0.64
N ALA A 124 -6.60 -6.51 0.46
CA ALA A 124 -6.01 -6.54 1.80
C ALA A 124 -5.42 -7.91 2.18
N VAL A 125 -5.97 -8.99 1.64
CA VAL A 125 -5.51 -10.38 1.86
C VAL A 125 -4.14 -10.64 1.24
N ALA A 126 -3.83 -10.03 0.10
CA ALA A 126 -2.69 -10.42 -0.73
C ALA A 126 -1.33 -10.29 0.01
N PHE A 127 -1.08 -9.18 0.69
CA PHE A 127 0.16 -8.98 1.43
C PHE A 127 0.30 -9.94 2.61
N VAL A 128 -0.78 -10.13 3.37
CA VAL A 128 -0.80 -11.05 4.53
C VAL A 128 -0.52 -12.48 4.07
N ALA A 129 -1.16 -12.92 2.99
CA ALA A 129 -0.94 -14.24 2.40
C ALA A 129 0.51 -14.41 1.90
N CYS A 130 1.10 -13.39 1.27
CA CYS A 130 2.50 -13.39 0.85
C CYS A 130 3.45 -13.58 2.03
N MET A 131 3.23 -12.85 3.13
CA MET A 131 4.10 -12.93 4.31
C MET A 131 3.97 -14.28 5.01
N LYS A 132 2.77 -14.82 5.09
CA LYS A 132 2.55 -16.15 5.66
C LYS A 132 3.23 -17.24 4.82
N LEU A 133 3.03 -17.21 3.50
CA LEU A 133 3.68 -18.15 2.58
C LEU A 133 5.21 -18.07 2.68
N ALA A 134 5.75 -16.84 2.79
CA ALA A 134 7.19 -16.62 2.97
C ALA A 134 7.75 -17.32 4.22
N GLY A 135 7.01 -17.33 5.33
CA GLY A 135 7.40 -18.00 6.57
C GLY A 135 7.49 -19.53 6.44
N HIS A 136 6.77 -20.15 5.50
CA HIS A 136 6.80 -21.59 5.25
C HIS A 136 7.86 -21.99 4.22
N TRP A 137 8.06 -21.16 3.18
CA TRP A 137 8.89 -21.48 2.02
C TRP A 137 10.31 -20.96 2.09
N PHE A 138 10.59 -20.01 2.99
CA PHE A 138 11.93 -19.40 3.12
C PHE A 138 12.47 -19.49 4.54
N PRO A 139 13.80 -19.64 4.69
CA PRO A 139 14.43 -19.61 6.01
C PRO A 139 14.31 -18.20 6.63
N ALA A 140 14.31 -18.14 7.95
CA ALA A 140 14.10 -16.89 8.71
C ALA A 140 15.08 -15.76 8.33
N ASN A 141 16.32 -16.08 7.99
CA ASN A 141 17.33 -15.11 7.57
C ASN A 141 17.05 -14.45 6.20
N ARG A 142 16.16 -15.01 5.38
CA ARG A 142 15.72 -14.44 4.09
C ARG A 142 14.39 -13.69 4.17
N PHE A 143 13.70 -13.75 5.30
CA PHE A 143 12.37 -13.16 5.45
C PHE A 143 12.36 -11.64 5.17
N ALA A 144 13.37 -10.90 5.63
CA ALA A 144 13.51 -9.47 5.35
C ALA A 144 13.65 -9.18 3.84
N THR A 145 14.47 -9.99 3.14
CA THR A 145 14.63 -9.88 1.68
C THR A 145 13.32 -10.13 0.94
N VAL A 146 12.60 -11.19 1.30
CA VAL A 146 11.30 -11.55 0.70
C VAL A 146 10.27 -10.45 0.96
N THR A 147 10.23 -9.88 2.16
CA THR A 147 9.37 -8.73 2.48
C THR A 147 9.71 -7.51 1.62
N GLY A 148 11.00 -7.19 1.46
CA GLY A 148 11.45 -6.10 0.61
C GLY A 148 11.07 -6.28 -0.86
N VAL A 149 11.23 -7.50 -1.39
CA VAL A 149 10.81 -7.85 -2.76
C VAL A 149 9.29 -7.77 -2.91
N SER A 150 8.51 -8.14 -1.89
CA SER A 150 7.05 -7.96 -1.91
C SER A 150 6.66 -6.50 -2.11
N LEU A 151 7.28 -5.59 -1.36
CA LEU A 151 7.01 -4.16 -1.47
C LEU A 151 7.41 -3.62 -2.84
N LEU A 152 8.53 -4.09 -3.40
CA LEU A 152 8.94 -3.73 -4.76
C LEU A 152 7.92 -4.18 -5.79
N ILE A 153 7.48 -5.45 -5.73
CA ILE A 153 6.44 -6.00 -6.64
C ILE A 153 5.15 -5.19 -6.52
N GLY A 154 4.71 -4.87 -5.31
CA GLY A 154 3.54 -4.02 -5.10
C GLY A 154 3.69 -2.66 -5.79
N ASN A 155 4.80 -1.97 -5.54
CA ASN A 155 5.04 -0.65 -6.14
C ASN A 155 5.13 -0.69 -7.68
N LEU A 156 5.68 -1.76 -8.27
CA LEU A 156 5.65 -1.94 -9.74
C LEU A 156 4.22 -2.01 -10.28
N GLY A 157 3.27 -2.55 -9.51
CA GLY A 157 1.83 -2.48 -9.86
C GLY A 157 1.33 -1.04 -9.94
N GLY A 158 1.72 -0.18 -8.99
CA GLY A 158 1.40 1.25 -9.01
C GLY A 158 2.04 1.98 -10.21
N VAL A 159 3.27 1.63 -10.57
CA VAL A 159 3.96 2.16 -11.76
C VAL A 159 3.21 1.80 -13.05
N LEU A 160 2.73 0.55 -13.16
CA LEU A 160 1.97 0.10 -14.33
C LEU A 160 0.60 0.81 -14.43
N ALA A 161 0.03 1.24 -13.32
CA ALA A 161 -1.18 2.05 -13.27
C ALA A 161 -0.95 3.53 -13.66
N GLY A 162 0.29 3.96 -13.87
CA GLY A 162 0.64 5.29 -14.38
C GLY A 162 0.59 5.35 -15.90
N VAL A 163 1.77 5.51 -16.53
CA VAL A 163 1.87 5.68 -18.00
C VAL A 163 1.23 4.55 -18.80
N PRO A 164 1.51 3.25 -18.53
CA PRO A 164 0.93 2.17 -19.32
C PRO A 164 -0.60 2.13 -19.28
N LEU A 165 -1.21 2.38 -18.11
CA LEU A 165 -2.67 2.43 -18.00
C LEU A 165 -3.22 3.69 -18.66
N SER A 166 -2.54 4.84 -18.56
CA SER A 166 -2.94 6.07 -19.24
C SER A 166 -3.07 5.89 -20.75
N GLU A 167 -2.09 5.24 -21.38
CA GLU A 167 -2.11 4.90 -22.81
C GLU A 167 -3.23 3.90 -23.15
N ALA A 168 -3.44 2.90 -22.29
CA ALA A 168 -4.54 1.95 -22.47
C ALA A 168 -5.91 2.65 -22.38
N VAL A 169 -6.09 3.55 -21.41
CA VAL A 169 -7.33 4.34 -21.25
C VAL A 169 -7.58 5.22 -22.48
N ALA A 170 -6.54 5.86 -23.00
CA ALA A 170 -6.63 6.68 -24.20
C ALA A 170 -7.00 5.87 -25.46
N SER A 171 -6.51 4.63 -25.58
CA SER A 171 -6.69 3.81 -26.79
C SER A 171 -7.99 3.00 -26.80
N VAL A 172 -8.38 2.40 -25.67
CA VAL A 172 -9.53 1.47 -25.61
C VAL A 172 -10.61 1.89 -24.60
N GLY A 173 -10.42 3.02 -23.93
CA GLY A 173 -11.30 3.52 -22.85
C GLY A 173 -11.07 2.84 -21.51
N TRP A 174 -11.43 3.54 -20.43
CA TRP A 174 -11.17 3.09 -19.07
C TRP A 174 -11.93 1.80 -18.70
N ARG A 175 -13.17 1.63 -19.20
CA ARG A 175 -13.98 0.43 -18.91
C ARG A 175 -13.33 -0.82 -19.48
N THR A 176 -12.87 -0.78 -20.72
CA THR A 176 -12.19 -1.90 -21.37
C THR A 176 -10.85 -2.22 -20.70
N ALA A 177 -10.06 -1.20 -20.35
CA ALA A 177 -8.80 -1.36 -19.63
C ALA A 177 -9.02 -2.03 -18.27
N MET A 178 -10.06 -1.63 -17.54
CA MET A 178 -10.41 -2.26 -16.25
C MET A 178 -10.91 -3.70 -16.45
N LEU A 179 -11.73 -4.00 -17.45
CA LEU A 179 -12.14 -5.37 -17.76
C LEU A 179 -10.95 -6.27 -18.11
N ALA A 180 -9.98 -5.75 -18.87
CA ALA A 180 -8.73 -6.48 -19.15
C ALA A 180 -7.97 -6.81 -17.85
N SER A 181 -7.90 -5.85 -16.90
CA SER A 181 -7.29 -6.08 -15.60
C SER A 181 -8.04 -7.12 -14.75
N ALA A 182 -9.38 -7.19 -14.86
CA ALA A 182 -10.18 -8.22 -14.23
C ALA A 182 -9.86 -9.61 -14.81
N GLY A 183 -9.77 -9.72 -16.13
CA GLY A 183 -9.36 -10.95 -16.82
C GLY A 183 -7.98 -11.43 -16.38
N LEU A 184 -6.99 -10.52 -16.32
CA LEU A 184 -5.66 -10.83 -15.80
C LEU A 184 -5.73 -11.32 -14.34
N THR A 185 -6.52 -10.66 -13.50
CA THR A 185 -6.69 -11.06 -12.09
C THR A 185 -7.25 -12.47 -11.96
N LEU A 186 -8.23 -12.86 -12.79
CA LEU A 186 -8.77 -14.21 -12.82
C LEU A 186 -7.76 -15.24 -13.31
N VAL A 187 -6.98 -14.92 -14.33
CA VAL A 187 -5.88 -15.80 -14.80
C VAL A 187 -4.87 -16.01 -13.69
N LEU A 188 -4.44 -14.97 -13.01
CA LEU A 188 -3.51 -15.05 -11.88
C LEU A 188 -4.12 -15.86 -10.73
N ALA A 189 -5.40 -15.66 -10.41
CA ALA A 189 -6.12 -16.47 -9.40
C ALA A 189 -6.11 -17.94 -9.75
N ALA A 190 -6.40 -18.31 -11.00
CA ALA A 190 -6.35 -19.68 -11.48
C ALA A 190 -4.94 -20.28 -11.39
N VAL A 191 -3.92 -19.53 -11.79
CA VAL A 191 -2.51 -19.96 -11.69
C VAL A 191 -2.11 -20.16 -10.23
N VAL A 192 -2.46 -19.24 -9.34
CA VAL A 192 -2.21 -19.37 -7.89
C VAL A 192 -2.91 -20.63 -7.34
N TRP A 193 -4.17 -20.86 -7.70
CA TRP A 193 -4.90 -22.06 -7.28
C TRP A 193 -4.24 -23.36 -7.73
N LEU A 194 -3.76 -23.42 -8.95
CA LEU A 194 -3.19 -24.63 -9.53
C LEU A 194 -1.77 -24.93 -9.04
N TRP A 195 -0.92 -23.89 -8.91
CA TRP A 195 0.52 -24.05 -8.71
C TRP A 195 0.99 -23.76 -7.29
N VAL A 196 0.39 -22.82 -6.58
CA VAL A 196 0.81 -22.47 -5.22
C VAL A 196 0.41 -23.59 -4.25
N ARG A 197 1.25 -23.85 -3.26
CA ARG A 197 0.98 -24.71 -2.10
C ARG A 197 1.28 -23.93 -0.84
N ASP A 198 0.47 -24.14 0.19
CA ASP A 198 0.60 -23.40 1.45
C ASP A 198 1.89 -23.76 2.18
N ASP A 199 2.28 -25.02 2.11
CA ASP A 199 3.48 -25.55 2.76
C ASP A 199 4.28 -26.41 1.80
N PRO A 200 5.64 -26.39 1.87
CA PRO A 200 6.51 -27.27 1.10
C PRO A 200 6.20 -28.77 1.28
N SER A 201 5.69 -29.17 2.45
CA SER A 201 5.35 -30.57 2.76
C SER A 201 4.27 -31.13 1.83
N GLU A 202 3.38 -30.28 1.29
CA GLU A 202 2.39 -30.71 0.28
C GLU A 202 3.04 -31.18 -1.05
N ARG A 203 4.34 -30.91 -1.22
CA ARG A 203 5.16 -31.36 -2.37
C ARG A 203 6.28 -32.33 -1.95
N GLY A 204 6.25 -32.83 -0.72
CA GLY A 204 7.24 -33.79 -0.20
C GLY A 204 8.56 -33.16 0.26
N TYR A 205 8.63 -31.84 0.44
CA TYR A 205 9.80 -31.14 0.98
C TYR A 205 9.64 -30.83 2.47
N ALA A 206 10.75 -30.57 3.16
CA ALA A 206 10.72 -30.06 4.53
C ALA A 206 10.25 -28.60 4.56
N SER A 207 9.41 -28.26 5.54
CA SER A 207 8.97 -26.87 5.78
C SER A 207 10.02 -26.10 6.55
N HIS A 208 10.15 -24.80 6.28
CA HIS A 208 10.94 -23.86 7.10
C HIS A 208 10.18 -23.36 8.33
N ALA A 209 8.87 -23.62 8.42
CA ALA A 209 8.08 -23.27 9.59
C ALA A 209 8.48 -24.14 10.79
N HIS A 210 8.99 -23.51 11.87
CA HIS A 210 9.29 -24.24 13.11
C HIS A 210 7.99 -24.66 13.83
N PRO A 211 7.85 -25.95 14.24
CA PRO A 211 6.69 -26.42 14.99
C PRO A 211 6.43 -25.61 16.28
N GLU A 212 7.49 -25.09 16.92
CA GLU A 212 7.41 -24.27 18.12
C GLU A 212 6.83 -22.87 17.88
N ALA A 213 6.99 -22.31 16.70
CA ALA A 213 6.37 -21.04 16.33
C ALA A 213 4.83 -21.16 16.20
N LEU A 214 4.32 -22.36 15.96
CA LEU A 214 2.90 -22.68 15.95
C LEU A 214 2.34 -22.87 17.38
N ASN A 215 3.19 -23.22 18.35
CA ASN A 215 2.80 -23.52 19.74
C ASN A 215 3.07 -22.39 20.73
N ASN A 216 3.84 -21.36 20.36
CA ASN A 216 3.97 -20.18 21.20
C ASN A 216 2.60 -19.52 21.26
N ALA A 217 1.94 -19.65 22.41
CA ALA A 217 0.61 -19.15 22.70
C ALA A 217 0.52 -17.69 22.23
N ALA A 218 0.00 -17.51 21.01
CA ALA A 218 -0.24 -16.21 20.48
C ALA A 218 -1.10 -15.45 21.49
N MET A 219 -0.61 -14.29 21.93
CA MET A 219 -1.36 -13.44 22.84
C MET A 219 -2.76 -13.26 22.26
N SER A 220 -3.81 -13.41 23.08
CA SER A 220 -5.16 -13.29 22.55
C SER A 220 -5.31 -11.95 21.79
N PRO A 221 -5.96 -11.91 20.64
CA PRO A 221 -6.08 -10.70 19.81
C PRO A 221 -6.60 -9.49 20.59
N ARG A 222 -7.51 -9.73 21.55
CA ARG A 222 -8.07 -8.69 22.41
C ARG A 222 -7.02 -8.13 23.38
N ARG A 223 -6.15 -8.97 23.93
CA ARG A 223 -5.07 -8.54 24.83
C ARG A 223 -4.00 -7.78 24.06
N SER A 224 -3.55 -8.28 22.91
CA SER A 224 -2.64 -7.59 21.99
C SER A 224 -3.14 -6.20 21.64
N LEU A 225 -4.39 -6.10 21.18
CA LEU A 225 -4.98 -4.81 20.78
C LEU A 225 -5.03 -3.85 21.98
N LYS A 226 -5.46 -4.30 23.16
CA LYS A 226 -5.50 -3.45 24.35
C LYS A 226 -4.11 -2.92 24.72
N MET A 227 -3.07 -3.76 24.67
CA MET A 227 -1.69 -3.35 24.96
C MET A 227 -1.18 -2.33 23.95
N VAL A 228 -1.34 -2.60 22.66
CA VAL A 228 -0.89 -1.73 21.57
C VAL A 228 -1.57 -0.37 21.65
N LEU A 229 -2.88 -0.32 21.91
CA LEU A 229 -3.64 0.92 22.02
C LEU A 229 -3.39 1.69 23.34
N SER A 230 -2.84 1.06 24.37
CA SER A 230 -2.46 1.74 25.62
C SER A 230 -1.09 2.42 25.55
N GLU A 231 -0.24 2.06 24.57
CA GLU A 231 1.10 2.64 24.42
C GLU A 231 1.05 3.98 23.69
N ARG A 232 1.52 5.05 24.34
CA ARG A 232 1.50 6.42 23.81
C ARG A 232 2.29 6.55 22.50
N ASP A 233 3.48 5.97 22.46
CA ASP A 233 4.36 6.09 21.29
C ASP A 233 3.78 5.33 20.08
N THR A 234 2.92 4.34 20.27
CA THR A 234 2.16 3.69 19.19
C THR A 234 1.23 4.69 18.49
N TRP A 235 0.51 5.53 19.23
CA TRP A 235 -0.36 6.55 18.64
C TRP A 235 0.43 7.63 17.90
N LEU A 236 1.57 8.06 18.44
CA LEU A 236 2.45 9.00 17.75
C LEU A 236 2.95 8.42 16.43
N LEU A 237 3.35 7.15 16.41
CA LEU A 237 3.81 6.45 15.20
C LEU A 237 2.67 6.13 14.24
N PHE A 238 1.45 5.89 14.74
CA PHE A 238 0.22 5.79 13.96
C PHE A 238 -0.01 7.11 13.17
N PHE A 239 -0.03 8.25 13.86
CA PHE A 239 -0.19 9.54 13.21
C PHE A 239 0.97 9.86 12.28
N ALA A 240 2.22 9.65 12.70
CA ALA A 240 3.39 9.88 11.86
C ALA A 240 3.34 9.08 10.56
N GLY A 241 3.03 7.78 10.66
CA GLY A 241 2.94 6.90 9.50
C GLY A 241 1.81 7.28 8.54
N GLY A 242 0.63 7.60 9.08
CA GLY A 242 -0.51 8.07 8.27
C GLY A 242 -0.23 9.41 7.59
N LEU A 243 0.27 10.38 8.36
CA LEU A 243 0.48 11.75 7.88
C LEU A 243 1.65 11.91 6.90
N ILE A 244 2.65 11.03 6.92
CA ILE A 244 3.75 11.06 5.93
C ILE A 244 3.39 10.32 4.64
N ALA A 245 2.61 9.24 4.71
CA ALA A 245 2.28 8.43 3.54
C ALA A 245 1.06 8.95 2.77
N ALA A 246 0.07 9.49 3.48
CA ALA A 246 -1.18 9.91 2.89
C ALA A 246 -1.03 11.00 1.81
N PRO A 247 -0.17 12.02 1.94
CA PRO A 247 0.07 12.99 0.87
C PRO A 247 0.52 12.35 -0.45
N VAL A 248 1.45 11.38 -0.40
CA VAL A 248 1.92 10.65 -1.59
C VAL A 248 0.79 9.84 -2.20
N LEU A 249 0.04 9.09 -1.38
CA LEU A 249 -1.06 8.24 -1.85
C LEU A 249 -2.24 9.06 -2.38
N THR A 250 -2.44 10.26 -1.86
CA THR A 250 -3.50 11.17 -2.29
C THR A 250 -3.13 11.87 -3.60
N PHE A 251 -1.93 12.43 -3.67
CA PHE A 251 -1.45 13.09 -4.87
C PHE A 251 -1.23 12.09 -6.02
N ALA A 252 -0.34 11.13 -5.84
CA ALA A 252 -0.03 10.17 -6.90
C ALA A 252 -1.15 9.17 -7.19
N GLY A 253 -2.02 8.90 -6.21
CA GLY A 253 -3.12 7.94 -6.35
C GLY A 253 -4.44 8.50 -6.89
N LEU A 254 -4.61 9.84 -6.95
CA LEU A 254 -5.85 10.44 -7.45
C LEU A 254 -5.67 11.83 -8.07
N TRP A 255 -5.13 12.81 -7.33
CA TRP A 255 -5.25 14.24 -7.69
C TRP A 255 -4.05 14.81 -8.46
N GLY A 256 -2.91 14.12 -8.50
CA GLY A 256 -1.69 14.62 -9.15
C GLY A 256 -1.79 14.68 -10.67
N VAL A 257 -2.33 13.65 -11.30
CA VAL A 257 -2.50 13.64 -12.77
C VAL A 257 -3.48 14.72 -13.23
N PRO A 258 -4.71 14.82 -12.70
CA PRO A 258 -5.63 15.89 -13.11
C PRO A 258 -5.08 17.30 -12.83
N TYR A 259 -4.39 17.52 -11.72
CA TYR A 259 -3.70 18.80 -11.46
C TYR A 259 -2.71 19.16 -12.58
N LEU A 260 -1.82 18.23 -12.93
CA LEU A 260 -0.79 18.47 -13.95
C LEU A 260 -1.39 18.68 -15.35
N VAL A 261 -2.51 18.00 -15.64
CA VAL A 261 -3.25 18.20 -16.91
C VAL A 261 -3.98 19.54 -16.92
N GLN A 262 -4.77 19.83 -15.86
CA GLN A 262 -5.69 20.98 -15.85
C GLN A 262 -4.95 22.31 -15.61
N VAL A 263 -3.90 22.33 -14.77
CA VAL A 263 -3.18 23.56 -14.42
C VAL A 263 -1.96 23.79 -15.31
N HIS A 264 -1.20 22.74 -15.63
CA HIS A 264 0.03 22.86 -16.41
C HIS A 264 -0.16 22.50 -17.89
N GLY A 265 -1.37 22.09 -18.32
CA GLY A 265 -1.65 21.74 -19.71
C GLY A 265 -0.88 20.53 -20.23
N LEU A 266 -0.38 19.67 -19.33
CA LEU A 266 0.38 18.49 -19.73
C LEU A 266 -0.53 17.43 -20.33
N GLU A 267 0.00 16.67 -21.28
CA GLU A 267 -0.64 15.44 -21.71
C GLU A 267 -0.71 14.43 -20.56
N ARG A 268 -1.79 13.65 -20.46
CA ARG A 268 -2.07 12.71 -19.36
C ARG A 268 -0.91 11.73 -19.11
N SER A 269 -0.33 11.19 -20.20
CA SER A 269 0.82 10.30 -20.14
C SER A 269 2.04 10.97 -19.50
N HIS A 270 2.34 12.22 -19.90
CA HIS A 270 3.41 13.01 -19.31
C HIS A 270 3.12 13.36 -17.84
N ALA A 271 1.90 13.73 -17.50
CA ALA A 271 1.49 13.96 -16.11
C ALA A 271 1.68 12.71 -15.24
N ALA A 272 1.36 11.52 -15.79
CA ALA A 272 1.55 10.24 -15.11
C ALA A 272 3.03 9.90 -14.85
N VAL A 273 4.00 10.40 -15.63
CA VAL A 273 5.43 10.24 -15.34
C VAL A 273 5.81 10.86 -14.01
N PHE A 274 5.31 12.05 -13.70
CA PHE A 274 5.62 12.75 -12.43
C PHE A 274 5.09 11.99 -11.22
N THR A 275 3.84 11.52 -11.27
CA THR A 275 3.26 10.74 -10.17
C THR A 275 3.92 9.37 -10.02
N THR A 276 4.28 8.73 -11.13
CA THR A 276 5.06 7.49 -11.15
C THR A 276 6.44 7.69 -10.53
N THR A 277 7.13 8.81 -10.82
CA THR A 277 8.43 9.13 -10.24
C THR A 277 8.35 9.30 -8.72
N MET A 278 7.27 9.92 -8.22
CA MET A 278 7.00 10.02 -6.78
C MET A 278 6.84 8.62 -6.14
N LEU A 279 6.07 7.73 -6.77
CA LEU A 279 5.88 6.35 -6.29
C LEU A 279 7.17 5.52 -6.33
N LEU A 280 8.01 5.70 -7.36
CA LEU A 280 9.34 5.08 -7.44
C LEU A 280 10.27 5.60 -6.33
N GLY A 281 10.25 6.91 -6.09
CA GLY A 281 10.95 7.50 -4.96
C GLY A 281 10.52 6.86 -3.64
N PHE A 282 9.21 6.71 -3.41
CA PHE A 282 8.67 6.06 -2.23
C PHE A 282 9.12 4.59 -2.08
N ALA A 283 9.12 3.84 -3.18
CA ALA A 283 9.54 2.45 -3.20
C ALA A 283 11.04 2.28 -2.86
N VAL A 284 11.89 3.17 -3.36
CA VAL A 284 13.35 3.15 -3.13
C VAL A 284 13.70 3.74 -1.75
N GLY A 285 12.98 4.77 -1.32
CA GLY A 285 13.21 5.44 -0.05
C GLY A 285 13.04 4.52 1.16
N GLY A 286 12.05 3.62 1.12
CA GLY A 286 11.79 2.69 2.22
C GLY A 286 13.00 1.86 2.63
N PRO A 287 13.54 1.02 1.75
CA PRO A 287 14.72 0.19 2.04
C PRO A 287 15.96 1.01 2.41
N LEU A 288 16.22 2.11 1.71
CA LEU A 288 17.44 2.90 1.92
C LEU A 288 17.40 3.66 3.25
N LEU A 289 16.27 4.29 3.59
CA LEU A 289 16.09 4.99 4.86
C LEU A 289 16.01 4.01 6.04
N GLY A 290 15.40 2.85 5.83
CA GLY A 290 15.43 1.75 6.80
C GLY A 290 16.84 1.28 7.10
N ALA A 291 17.64 0.97 6.06
CA ALA A 291 19.04 0.57 6.20
C ALA A 291 19.91 1.68 6.83
N LEU A 292 19.65 2.94 6.52
CA LEU A 292 20.32 4.08 7.16
C LEU A 292 20.01 4.12 8.65
N SER A 293 18.74 3.94 9.04
CA SER A 293 18.31 3.89 10.43
C SER A 293 18.99 2.76 11.20
N ASP A 294 19.07 1.56 10.60
CA ASP A 294 19.73 0.39 11.20
C ASP A 294 21.23 0.64 11.40
N ARG A 295 21.93 1.20 10.39
CA ARG A 295 23.35 1.55 10.49
C ARG A 295 23.65 2.62 11.53
N MET A 296 22.74 3.59 11.70
CA MET A 296 22.86 4.64 12.72
C MET A 296 22.56 4.14 14.13
N GLY A 297 21.93 2.97 14.28
CA GLY A 297 21.45 2.47 15.57
C GLY A 297 20.39 3.38 16.20
N ARG A 298 19.63 4.12 15.41
CA ARG A 298 18.63 5.10 15.85
C ARG A 298 17.39 5.06 14.98
N ARG A 299 16.22 5.24 15.57
CA ARG A 299 14.94 5.31 14.85
C ARG A 299 14.45 6.74 14.67
N LYS A 300 14.43 7.50 15.75
CA LYS A 300 13.86 8.85 15.76
C LYS A 300 14.58 9.80 14.81
N LEU A 301 15.91 9.88 14.87
CA LEU A 301 16.68 10.87 14.12
C LEU A 301 16.52 10.72 12.59
N PRO A 302 16.73 9.54 11.96
CA PRO A 302 16.54 9.37 10.52
C PRO A 302 15.07 9.50 10.11
N TYR A 303 14.10 9.08 10.95
CA TYR A 303 12.68 9.28 10.66
C TYR A 303 12.28 10.75 10.70
N LEU A 304 12.79 11.50 11.67
CA LEU A 304 12.58 12.96 11.75
C LEU A 304 13.19 13.68 10.56
N GLY A 305 14.42 13.33 10.15
CA GLY A 305 15.06 13.89 8.96
C GLY A 305 14.27 13.61 7.67
N ALA A 306 13.77 12.38 7.50
CA ALA A 306 12.90 12.01 6.39
C ALA A 306 11.57 12.80 6.41
N SER A 307 10.93 12.94 7.58
CA SER A 307 9.70 13.73 7.73
C SER A 307 9.90 15.21 7.44
N LEU A 308 11.03 15.78 7.89
CA LEU A 308 11.39 17.18 7.58
C LEU A 308 11.63 17.40 6.09
N ALA A 309 12.37 16.49 5.43
CA ALA A 309 12.59 16.56 3.98
C ALA A 309 11.27 16.43 3.20
N HIS A 310 10.37 15.57 3.65
CA HIS A 310 9.02 15.42 3.09
C HIS A 310 8.20 16.70 3.22
N ALA A 311 8.14 17.28 4.42
CA ALA A 311 7.41 18.52 4.67
C ALA A 311 8.00 19.70 3.86
N LEU A 312 9.34 19.81 3.82
CA LEU A 312 10.03 20.81 3.01
C LEU A 312 9.70 20.66 1.51
N GLY A 313 9.68 19.43 1.00
CA GLY A 313 9.30 19.16 -0.38
C GLY A 313 7.90 19.67 -0.73
N TRP A 314 6.90 19.42 0.12
CA TRP A 314 5.55 19.94 -0.07
C TRP A 314 5.48 21.45 0.05
N VAL A 315 6.24 22.07 0.97
CA VAL A 315 6.31 23.52 1.11
C VAL A 315 6.95 24.15 -0.15
N ILE A 316 8.04 23.60 -0.66
CA ILE A 316 8.67 24.06 -1.91
C ILE A 316 7.67 23.97 -3.07
N PHE A 317 6.96 22.82 -3.20
CA PHE A 317 5.95 22.63 -4.24
C PHE A 317 4.84 23.69 -4.20
N LEU A 318 4.44 24.14 -3.00
CA LEU A 318 3.40 25.16 -2.83
C LEU A 318 3.88 26.61 -3.05
N LEU A 319 5.15 26.88 -2.80
CA LEU A 319 5.68 28.26 -2.80
C LEU A 319 6.41 28.64 -4.09
N VAL A 320 6.76 27.67 -4.94
CA VAL A 320 7.53 27.89 -6.16
C VAL A 320 6.67 27.56 -7.37
N ASP A 321 6.13 28.59 -8.03
CA ASP A 321 5.15 28.44 -9.09
C ASP A 321 5.75 27.92 -10.41
N ASP A 322 6.96 28.36 -10.80
CA ASP A 322 7.54 28.09 -12.12
C ASP A 322 8.68 27.06 -12.08
N LEU A 323 8.43 25.88 -11.53
CA LEU A 323 9.40 24.79 -11.55
C LEU A 323 9.54 24.21 -12.97
N SER A 324 10.78 24.12 -13.47
CA SER A 324 11.04 23.39 -14.71
C SER A 324 10.63 21.91 -14.57
N ALA A 325 10.31 21.24 -15.69
CA ALA A 325 9.92 19.82 -15.67
C ALA A 325 10.94 18.94 -14.94
N THR A 326 12.25 19.22 -15.12
CA THR A 326 13.33 18.50 -14.42
C THR A 326 13.29 18.77 -12.92
N ALA A 327 13.13 20.04 -12.49
CA ALA A 327 13.06 20.38 -11.08
C ALA A 327 11.83 19.75 -10.40
N LEU A 328 10.68 19.77 -11.08
CA LEU A 328 9.45 19.14 -10.59
C LEU A 328 9.60 17.61 -10.46
N THR A 329 10.26 16.98 -11.44
CA THR A 329 10.56 15.52 -11.38
C THR A 329 11.45 15.19 -10.19
N LEU A 330 12.52 15.93 -9.98
CA LEU A 330 13.43 15.75 -8.84
C LEU A 330 12.74 16.01 -7.50
N LEU A 331 11.88 17.04 -7.45
CA LEU A 331 11.12 17.36 -6.25
C LEU A 331 10.16 16.24 -5.89
N PHE A 332 9.40 15.72 -6.85
CA PHE A 332 8.47 14.60 -6.60
C PHE A 332 9.21 13.30 -6.26
N ALA A 333 10.36 13.03 -6.90
CA ALA A 333 11.23 11.93 -6.49
C ALA A 333 11.68 12.07 -5.03
N ALA A 334 12.08 13.28 -4.61
CA ALA A 334 12.54 13.57 -3.25
C ALA A 334 11.39 13.48 -2.22
N ILE A 335 10.19 14.01 -2.55
CA ILE A 335 8.99 13.88 -1.71
C ILE A 335 8.64 12.39 -1.52
N GLY A 336 8.61 11.62 -2.60
CA GLY A 336 8.37 10.18 -2.54
C GLY A 336 9.44 9.47 -1.71
N PHE A 337 10.71 9.69 -2.01
CA PHE A 337 11.84 9.07 -1.30
C PHE A 337 11.78 9.32 0.21
N SER A 338 11.55 10.55 0.61
CA SER A 338 11.48 10.93 2.03
C SER A 338 10.25 10.30 2.72
N ALA A 339 9.12 10.17 2.04
CA ALA A 339 7.96 9.44 2.57
C ALA A 339 8.25 7.96 2.85
N GLY A 340 9.24 7.37 2.15
CA GLY A 340 9.76 6.03 2.44
C GLY A 340 10.26 5.86 3.88
N GLY A 341 10.54 6.95 4.60
CA GLY A 341 10.80 6.94 6.05
C GLY A 341 9.72 6.27 6.90
N LEU A 342 8.52 6.09 6.35
CA LEU A 342 7.44 5.27 6.92
C LEU A 342 7.93 3.89 7.40
N ILE A 343 8.85 3.26 6.68
CA ILE A 343 9.40 1.93 7.03
C ILE A 343 10.10 1.96 8.39
N ILE A 344 10.79 3.07 8.71
CA ILE A 344 11.38 3.26 10.05
C ILE A 344 10.26 3.28 11.11
N GLY A 345 9.12 3.92 10.81
CA GLY A 345 7.96 3.96 11.70
C GLY A 345 7.41 2.58 12.06
N PHE A 346 7.38 1.63 11.11
CA PHE A 346 6.99 0.24 11.39
C PHE A 346 7.96 -0.48 12.33
N ALA A 347 9.28 -0.34 12.09
CA ALA A 347 10.30 -0.91 12.96
C ALA A 347 10.23 -0.30 14.37
N PHE A 348 10.13 1.02 14.44
CA PHE A 348 10.02 1.78 15.67
C PHE A 348 8.79 1.37 16.50
N ALA A 349 7.62 1.22 15.84
CA ALA A 349 6.39 0.79 16.49
C ALA A 349 6.51 -0.63 17.09
N ARG A 350 7.26 -1.53 16.44
CA ARG A 350 7.54 -2.86 16.99
C ARG A 350 8.45 -2.82 18.20
N GLU A 351 9.40 -1.89 18.24
CA GLU A 351 10.35 -1.74 19.35
C GLU A 351 9.72 -1.15 20.62
N VAL A 352 8.68 -0.31 20.48
CA VAL A 352 7.95 0.28 21.61
C VAL A 352 6.84 -0.60 22.17
N ASN A 353 6.55 -1.73 21.51
CA ASN A 353 5.48 -2.65 21.89
C ASN A 353 6.01 -4.04 22.24
N HIS A 354 5.20 -4.81 22.97
CA HIS A 354 5.55 -6.18 23.34
C HIS A 354 5.73 -7.08 22.09
N PRO A 355 6.81 -7.90 22.00
CA PRO A 355 7.11 -8.74 20.83
C PRO A 355 5.95 -9.65 20.39
N GLY A 356 5.18 -10.20 21.36
CA GLY A 356 4.00 -11.01 21.09
C GLY A 356 2.83 -10.30 20.43
N ALA A 357 2.88 -8.95 20.31
CA ALA A 357 1.86 -8.12 19.65
C ALA A 357 2.30 -7.61 18.25
N ALA A 358 3.44 -8.07 17.72
CA ALA A 358 4.05 -7.52 16.51
C ALA A 358 3.11 -7.45 15.30
N GLY A 359 2.26 -8.46 15.09
CA GLY A 359 1.25 -8.46 14.02
C GLY A 359 0.18 -7.39 14.22
N THR A 360 -0.31 -7.24 15.45
CA THR A 360 -1.30 -6.20 15.82
C THR A 360 -0.73 -4.80 15.61
N VAL A 361 0.52 -4.56 16.03
CA VAL A 361 1.24 -3.30 15.83
C VAL A 361 1.34 -2.95 14.35
N GLY A 362 1.79 -3.90 13.53
CA GLY A 362 1.89 -3.71 12.08
C GLY A 362 0.53 -3.38 11.46
N GLY A 363 -0.53 -4.06 11.87
CA GLY A 363 -1.90 -3.79 11.42
C GLY A 363 -2.38 -2.39 11.80
N VAL A 364 -2.15 -1.97 13.04
CA VAL A 364 -2.55 -0.63 13.55
C VAL A 364 -1.82 0.48 12.78
N VAL A 365 -0.49 0.39 12.61
CA VAL A 365 0.27 1.39 11.85
C VAL A 365 -0.15 1.42 10.38
N ASN A 366 -0.35 0.25 9.75
CA ASN A 366 -0.79 0.19 8.35
C ASN A 366 -2.22 0.72 8.15
N MET A 367 -3.10 0.54 9.14
CA MET A 367 -4.45 1.13 9.12
C MET A 367 -4.38 2.67 9.06
N ALA A 368 -3.42 3.30 9.76
CA ALA A 368 -3.23 4.75 9.68
C ALA A 368 -2.86 5.19 8.26
N VAL A 369 -1.91 4.52 7.61
CA VAL A 369 -1.48 4.83 6.24
C VAL A 369 -2.67 4.87 5.28
N LEU A 370 -3.53 3.88 5.37
CA LEU A 370 -4.69 3.74 4.47
C LEU A 370 -5.85 4.66 4.89
N GLY A 371 -6.13 4.76 6.18
CA GLY A 371 -7.21 5.60 6.71
C GLY A 371 -6.97 7.09 6.45
N PHE A 372 -5.74 7.57 6.67
CA PHE A 372 -5.41 8.97 6.37
C PHE A 372 -5.41 9.26 4.86
N ALA A 373 -4.99 8.32 4.01
CA ALA A 373 -5.11 8.47 2.57
C ALA A 373 -6.58 8.59 2.14
N ALA A 374 -7.47 7.75 2.68
CA ALA A 374 -8.90 7.83 2.42
C ALA A 374 -9.48 9.20 2.82
N ILE A 375 -9.18 9.65 4.05
CA ILE A 375 -9.64 10.95 4.56
C ILE A 375 -9.11 12.09 3.67
N GLN A 376 -7.84 12.06 3.30
CA GLN A 376 -7.24 13.12 2.49
C GLN A 376 -7.79 13.16 1.06
N GLN A 377 -8.04 12.02 0.41
CA GLN A 377 -8.64 11.99 -0.93
C GLN A 377 -10.03 12.62 -0.94
N SER A 378 -10.85 12.30 0.06
CA SER A 378 -12.18 12.89 0.22
C SER A 378 -12.13 14.38 0.56
N ALA A 379 -11.26 14.77 1.49
CA ALA A 379 -11.09 16.16 1.93
C ALA A 379 -10.61 17.06 0.77
N MET A 380 -9.65 16.58 -0.03
CA MET A 380 -9.19 17.31 -1.21
C MET A 380 -10.30 17.51 -2.23
N GLY A 381 -11.08 16.46 -2.53
CA GLY A 381 -12.23 16.60 -3.42
C GLY A 381 -13.22 17.64 -2.94
N TRP A 382 -13.50 17.67 -1.62
CA TRP A 382 -14.36 18.67 -1.00
C TRP A 382 -13.79 20.09 -1.10
N ILE A 383 -12.48 20.28 -0.88
CA ILE A 383 -11.82 21.59 -1.02
C ILE A 383 -11.87 22.06 -2.48
N LEU A 384 -11.63 21.19 -3.44
CA LEU A 384 -11.70 21.49 -4.87
C LEU A 384 -13.13 21.95 -5.25
N ASP A 385 -14.16 21.20 -4.87
CA ASP A 385 -15.54 21.58 -5.17
C ASP A 385 -15.95 22.91 -4.51
N ARG A 386 -15.45 23.20 -3.33
CA ARG A 386 -15.74 24.46 -2.62
C ARG A 386 -15.11 25.67 -3.30
N ASN A 387 -14.00 25.49 -4.02
CA ASN A 387 -13.29 26.52 -4.75
C ASN A 387 -13.54 26.50 -6.26
N TRP A 388 -14.51 25.71 -6.73
CA TRP A 388 -14.83 25.59 -8.14
C TRP A 388 -15.43 26.87 -8.69
N GLN A 389 -14.92 27.35 -9.83
CA GLN A 389 -15.32 28.61 -10.47
C GLN A 389 -16.41 28.47 -11.54
N GLY A 390 -16.87 27.25 -11.82
CA GLY A 390 -17.93 26.99 -12.79
C GLY A 390 -17.47 26.39 -14.11
N ASP A 391 -16.14 26.24 -14.31
CA ASP A 391 -15.59 25.73 -15.56
C ASP A 391 -15.82 24.23 -15.74
N MET A 392 -16.20 23.84 -16.97
CA MET A 392 -16.43 22.46 -17.36
C MET A 392 -15.85 22.17 -18.73
N ILE A 393 -15.27 21.00 -18.94
CA ILE A 393 -14.84 20.48 -20.24
C ILE A 393 -15.48 19.10 -20.42
N GLU A 394 -16.19 18.90 -21.53
CA GLU A 394 -16.86 17.64 -21.88
C GLU A 394 -17.71 17.03 -20.74
N GLY A 395 -18.31 17.85 -19.89
CA GLY A 395 -19.14 17.41 -18.77
C GLY A 395 -18.40 17.09 -17.49
N ALA A 396 -17.07 17.21 -17.45
CA ALA A 396 -16.26 17.13 -16.23
C ALA A 396 -15.95 18.52 -15.70
N ARG A 397 -15.96 18.69 -14.36
CA ARG A 397 -15.51 19.93 -13.71
C ARG A 397 -14.01 20.09 -13.86
N ILE A 398 -13.59 21.31 -14.20
CA ILE A 398 -12.19 21.72 -14.24
C ILE A 398 -11.92 22.65 -13.06
N TYR A 399 -10.80 22.45 -12.43
CA TYR A 399 -10.37 23.21 -11.25
C TYR A 399 -9.13 24.03 -11.62
N ASP A 400 -9.13 25.29 -11.22
CA ASP A 400 -8.03 26.20 -11.47
C ASP A 400 -6.86 25.98 -10.48
N ALA A 401 -5.75 26.67 -10.72
CA ALA A 401 -4.56 26.60 -9.89
C ALA A 401 -4.84 26.99 -8.44
N ALA A 402 -5.74 27.96 -8.18
CA ALA A 402 -6.07 28.44 -6.84
C ALA A 402 -6.82 27.37 -6.06
N ALA A 403 -7.76 26.65 -6.69
CA ALA A 403 -8.48 25.54 -6.07
C ALA A 403 -7.53 24.39 -5.69
N TYR A 404 -6.60 24.02 -6.58
CA TYR A 404 -5.58 23.02 -6.28
C TYR A 404 -4.60 23.48 -5.21
N HIS A 405 -4.16 24.73 -5.23
CA HIS A 405 -3.30 25.28 -4.19
C HIS A 405 -3.94 25.19 -2.82
N ALA A 406 -5.22 25.58 -2.71
CA ALA A 406 -5.99 25.45 -1.46
C ALA A 406 -6.08 24.00 -0.98
N ALA A 407 -6.28 23.05 -1.90
CA ALA A 407 -6.33 21.62 -1.58
C ALA A 407 -4.95 21.08 -1.14
N PHE A 408 -3.87 21.46 -1.80
CA PHE A 408 -2.52 20.98 -1.48
C PHE A 408 -1.93 21.57 -0.19
N LEU A 409 -2.43 22.70 0.31
CA LEU A 409 -2.13 23.17 1.66
C LEU A 409 -2.42 22.09 2.71
N TRP A 410 -3.47 21.30 2.51
CA TRP A 410 -3.82 20.19 3.38
C TRP A 410 -2.76 19.07 3.39
N LEU A 411 -2.10 18.82 2.25
CA LEU A 411 -0.99 17.86 2.15
C LEU A 411 0.25 18.36 2.91
N ALA A 412 0.56 19.65 2.79
CA ALA A 412 1.68 20.28 3.52
C ALA A 412 1.42 20.28 5.03
N PHE A 413 0.22 20.63 5.50
CA PHE A 413 -0.15 20.53 6.92
C PHE A 413 -0.04 19.10 7.44
N SER A 414 -0.44 18.12 6.65
CA SER A 414 -0.26 16.71 6.98
C SER A 414 1.21 16.35 7.15
N ALA A 415 2.06 16.75 6.21
CA ALA A 415 3.51 16.50 6.27
C ALA A 415 4.17 17.15 7.50
N VAL A 416 3.77 18.39 7.86
CA VAL A 416 4.20 19.04 9.10
C VAL A 416 3.70 18.29 10.33
N GLY A 417 2.47 17.82 10.32
CA GLY A 417 1.90 16.96 11.37
C GLY A 417 2.72 15.69 11.61
N ALA A 418 3.24 15.05 10.53
CA ALA A 418 4.15 13.91 10.63
C ALA A 418 5.44 14.29 11.38
N VAL A 419 6.04 15.43 11.07
CA VAL A 419 7.24 15.94 11.77
C VAL A 419 6.98 16.08 13.27
N LEU A 420 5.86 16.71 13.65
CA LEU A 420 5.49 16.90 15.05
C LEU A 420 5.26 15.55 15.76
N ALA A 421 4.56 14.63 15.12
CA ALA A 421 4.32 13.31 15.67
C ALA A 421 5.64 12.55 15.94
N VAL A 422 6.57 12.53 14.97
CA VAL A 422 7.89 11.90 15.15
C VAL A 422 8.71 12.62 16.21
N ALA A 423 8.70 13.95 16.26
CA ALA A 423 9.47 14.74 17.24
C ALA A 423 9.06 14.41 18.69
N LEU A 424 7.79 14.06 18.91
CA LEU A 424 7.25 13.73 20.23
C LEU A 424 7.50 12.28 20.66
N THR A 425 7.98 11.37 19.77
CA THR A 425 8.32 9.98 20.12
C THR A 425 9.58 9.92 21.00
N ARG A 426 9.74 8.82 21.70
CA ARG A 426 10.95 8.54 22.48
C ARG A 426 11.84 7.59 21.72
N GLU A 427 13.15 7.89 21.61
CA GLU A 427 14.13 7.05 20.89
C GLU A 427 14.24 5.65 21.51
N THR A 428 14.35 4.61 20.66
CA THR A 428 14.51 3.21 21.07
C THR A 428 15.92 2.66 20.89
N TYR A 429 16.75 3.35 20.11
CA TYR A 429 18.12 2.91 19.77
C TYR A 429 18.14 1.51 19.12
N CYS A 430 17.14 1.18 18.34
CA CYS A 430 16.98 -0.13 17.68
C CYS A 430 16.89 -1.31 18.70
N ARG A 431 16.38 -1.06 19.89
CA ARG A 431 16.22 -2.07 20.96
C ARG A 431 14.74 -2.21 21.33
N LEU A 432 14.34 -3.42 21.67
CA LEU A 432 13.03 -3.67 22.25
C LEU A 432 12.95 -3.01 23.64
N ARG A 433 11.87 -2.28 23.89
CA ARG A 433 11.62 -1.66 25.22
C ARG A 433 11.16 -2.68 26.26
N PHE A 434 10.59 -3.78 25.81
CA PHE A 434 10.17 -4.89 26.66
C PHE A 434 11.23 -5.98 26.56
N ASP A 435 12.31 -5.87 27.33
CA ASP A 435 13.17 -7.01 27.59
C ASP A 435 12.44 -8.00 28.49
N SER A 436 12.70 -9.29 28.29
CA SER A 436 11.97 -10.44 28.83
C SER A 436 12.09 -10.65 30.34
N ASP A 437 12.47 -9.65 31.11
CA ASP A 437 12.73 -9.76 32.57
C ASP A 437 11.80 -8.89 33.45
N ASP A 438 10.66 -8.37 32.89
CA ASP A 438 9.59 -7.75 33.69
C ASP A 438 8.26 -8.51 33.61
#